data_7fb66ea9a215b53c4ea5fb0c3acf39ba
#
_entry.id   7fb66ea9a215b53c4ea5fb0c3acf39ba
#
_cell.length_a   1.000
_cell.length_b   1.000
_cell.length_c   1.000
_cell.angle_alpha   90.00
_cell.angle_beta   90.00
_cell.angle_gamma   90.00
#
_symmetry.space_group_name_H-M   'P 1'
#
loop_
_entity.id
_entity.type
_entity.pdbx_description
1 polymer ?
#
loop_
_entity_poly.entity_id
_entity_poly.type
_entity_poly.pdbx_seq_one_letter_code
_entity_poly.pdbx_strand_id
1 'polypeptide(L)'
;MERIAQKADGIDFGILGVATLDEKDDLQTIKGIGPFIAEKLYALGIYTFEQIGNMTSDIEEEVNKAIEFFPGRVKRDEWTKQGRELHKKK
;
A
#
# COMPACT_ATOMS: atom_id res chain seq x y z
N MET A 1 -4.39 -6.08 14.46
CA MET A 1 -3.41 -5.67 13.42
C MET A 1 -2.03 -6.31 13.53
N GLU A 2 -1.73 -6.94 14.65
CA GLU A 2 -0.43 -7.62 14.80
C GLU A 2 -0.15 -8.64 13.70
N ARG A 3 -1.16 -9.42 13.34
CA ARG A 3 -1.02 -10.44 12.29
C ARG A 3 -0.61 -9.81 10.95
N ILE A 4 -1.19 -8.67 10.61
CA ILE A 4 -0.87 -7.97 9.37
C ILE A 4 0.52 -7.35 9.46
N ALA A 5 0.87 -6.77 10.59
CA ALA A 5 2.20 -6.19 10.80
C ALA A 5 3.30 -7.26 10.67
N GLN A 6 3.05 -8.49 11.13
CA GLN A 6 3.99 -9.59 10.98
C GLN A 6 4.18 -9.97 9.51
N LYS A 7 3.13 -9.87 8.70
CA LYS A 7 3.21 -10.17 7.27
C LYS A 7 4.02 -9.15 6.50
N ALA A 8 4.26 -7.97 7.08
CA ALA A 8 5.05 -6.93 6.45
C ALA A 8 6.51 -7.36 6.19
N ASP A 9 6.98 -8.41 6.84
CA ASP A 9 8.34 -8.93 6.63
C ASP A 9 8.58 -9.37 5.18
N GLY A 10 7.51 -9.69 4.44
CA GLY A 10 7.62 -10.06 3.03
C GLY A 10 7.65 -8.87 2.08
N ILE A 11 7.53 -7.65 2.62
CA ILE A 11 7.47 -6.43 1.81
C ILE A 11 8.83 -5.72 1.87
N ASP A 12 9.39 -5.42 0.70
CA ASP A 12 10.68 -4.74 0.62
C ASP A 12 10.53 -3.23 0.77
N PHE A 13 10.66 -2.75 2.01
CA PHE A 13 10.60 -1.32 2.30
C PHE A 13 11.83 -0.54 1.79
N GLY A 14 12.89 -1.24 1.41
CA GLY A 14 14.01 -0.59 0.73
C GLY A 14 13.59 -0.07 -0.64
N ILE A 15 12.63 -0.75 -1.27
CA ILE A 15 12.08 -0.32 -2.56
C ILE A 15 10.95 0.69 -2.36
N LEU A 16 10.02 0.41 -1.44
CA LEU A 16 8.87 1.28 -1.18
C LEU A 16 9.27 2.63 -0.58
N GLY A 17 10.30 2.62 0.23
CA GLY A 17 10.63 3.74 1.09
C GLY A 17 9.95 3.59 2.45
N VAL A 18 10.51 4.25 3.45
CA VAL A 18 9.98 4.25 4.80
C VAL A 18 9.31 5.60 5.07
N ALA A 19 8.10 5.57 5.60
CA ALA A 19 7.37 6.76 5.97
C ALA A 19 6.81 6.58 7.38
N THR A 20 6.36 7.67 7.98
CA THR A 20 5.77 7.65 9.31
C THR A 20 4.29 7.96 9.25
N LEU A 21 3.58 7.67 10.34
CA LEU A 21 2.15 7.96 10.44
C LEU A 21 1.87 9.46 10.24
N ASP A 22 2.78 10.34 10.68
CA ASP A 22 2.63 11.78 10.52
C ASP A 22 2.65 12.22 9.06
N GLU A 23 3.25 11.43 8.19
CA GLU A 23 3.36 11.72 6.76
C GLU A 23 2.22 11.13 5.95
N LYS A 24 1.30 10.41 6.58
CA LYS A 24 0.29 9.63 5.86
C LYS A 24 -0.57 10.48 4.94
N ASP A 25 -0.83 9.92 3.77
CA ASP A 25 -1.80 10.46 2.81
C ASP A 25 -3.14 9.77 3.02
N ASP A 26 -4.20 10.35 2.49
CA ASP A 26 -5.52 9.70 2.48
C ASP A 26 -5.55 8.65 1.39
N LEU A 27 -5.18 7.42 1.74
CA LEU A 27 -5.11 6.31 0.77
C LEU A 27 -6.47 5.96 0.17
N GLN A 28 -7.57 6.38 0.78
CA GLN A 28 -8.90 6.16 0.24
C GLN A 28 -9.15 6.95 -1.05
N THR A 29 -8.27 7.89 -1.37
CA THR A 29 -8.31 8.60 -2.66
C THR A 29 -8.04 7.64 -3.82
N ILE A 30 -7.32 6.55 -3.56
CA ILE A 30 -7.07 5.53 -4.57
C ILE A 30 -8.33 4.68 -4.74
N LYS A 31 -8.79 4.52 -5.98
CA LYS A 31 -9.94 3.66 -6.28
C LYS A 31 -9.62 2.22 -5.89
N GLY A 32 -10.49 1.61 -5.15
CA GLY A 32 -10.31 0.25 -4.65
C GLY A 32 -9.85 0.19 -3.20
N ILE A 33 -9.46 1.32 -2.61
CA ILE A 33 -9.07 1.38 -1.21
C ILE A 33 -10.17 2.08 -0.41
N GLY A 34 -10.92 1.28 0.36
CA GLY A 34 -11.89 1.83 1.32
C GLY A 34 -11.24 2.03 2.68
N PRO A 35 -12.00 2.50 3.69
CA PRO A 35 -11.44 2.77 5.01
C PRO A 35 -10.85 1.55 5.68
N PHE A 36 -11.45 0.38 5.50
CA PHE A 36 -10.98 -0.85 6.10
C PHE A 36 -9.62 -1.28 5.53
N ILE A 37 -9.46 -1.18 4.21
CA ILE A 37 -8.21 -1.54 3.54
C ILE A 37 -7.12 -0.51 3.86
N ALA A 38 -7.47 0.77 3.91
CA ALA A 38 -6.52 1.82 4.27
C ALA A 38 -5.90 1.55 5.64
N GLU A 39 -6.71 1.15 6.61
CA GLU A 39 -6.22 0.82 7.95
C GLU A 39 -5.25 -0.35 7.94
N LYS A 40 -5.52 -1.36 7.12
CA LYS A 40 -4.61 -2.49 6.98
C LYS A 40 -3.27 -2.06 6.38
N LEU A 41 -3.30 -1.18 5.39
CA LEU A 41 -2.08 -0.66 4.79
C LEU A 41 -1.27 0.14 5.80
N TYR A 42 -1.91 0.98 6.59
CA TYR A 42 -1.22 1.72 7.66
C TYR A 42 -0.58 0.76 8.67
N ALA A 43 -1.27 -0.33 9.00
CA ALA A 43 -0.74 -1.33 9.93
C ALA A 43 0.52 -2.01 9.37
N LEU A 44 0.66 -2.12 8.05
CA LEU A 44 1.85 -2.65 7.41
C LEU A 44 3.00 -1.66 7.38
N GLY A 45 2.73 -0.38 7.58
CA GLY A 45 3.73 0.67 7.42
C GLY A 45 3.67 1.37 6.06
N ILE A 46 2.59 1.16 5.31
CA ILE A 46 2.36 1.83 4.03
C ILE A 46 1.42 3.00 4.28
N TYR A 47 1.97 4.21 4.27
CA TYR A 47 1.26 5.42 4.66
C TYR A 47 1.03 6.41 3.52
N THR A 48 1.84 6.36 2.46
CA THR A 48 1.89 7.43 1.49
C THR A 48 1.64 6.94 0.06
N PHE A 49 1.19 7.87 -0.79
CA PHE A 49 1.05 7.62 -2.22
C PHE A 49 2.39 7.26 -2.86
N GLU A 50 3.48 7.88 -2.37
CA GLU A 50 4.82 7.57 -2.87
C GLU A 50 5.16 6.10 -2.67
N GLN A 51 4.90 5.58 -1.47
CA GLN A 51 5.16 4.17 -1.18
C GLN A 51 4.37 3.27 -2.13
N ILE A 52 3.09 3.57 -2.31
CA ILE A 52 2.24 2.78 -3.21
C ILE A 52 2.75 2.89 -4.66
N GLY A 53 3.16 4.07 -5.08
CA GLY A 53 3.70 4.29 -6.41
C GLY A 53 5.02 3.59 -6.67
N ASN A 54 5.74 3.21 -5.63
CA ASN A 54 7.03 2.51 -5.75
C ASN A 54 6.88 0.99 -5.79
N MET A 55 5.68 0.43 -5.67
CA MET A 55 5.50 -1.02 -5.69
C MET A 55 5.94 -1.63 -7.01
N THR A 56 6.62 -2.76 -6.91
CA THR A 56 6.90 -3.62 -8.07
C THR A 56 5.81 -4.67 -8.16
N SER A 57 5.80 -5.45 -9.24
CA SER A 57 4.84 -6.54 -9.41
C SER A 57 4.86 -7.52 -8.24
N ASP A 58 6.07 -7.88 -7.78
CA ASP A 58 6.23 -8.80 -6.65
C ASP A 58 5.69 -8.19 -5.36
N ILE A 59 5.97 -6.91 -5.13
CA ILE A 59 5.50 -6.22 -3.93
C ILE A 59 3.98 -6.09 -3.95
N GLU A 60 3.38 -5.83 -5.11
CA GLU A 60 1.92 -5.80 -5.23
C GLU A 60 1.29 -7.11 -4.78
N GLU A 61 1.88 -8.24 -5.14
CA GLU A 61 1.39 -9.54 -4.72
C GLU A 61 1.55 -9.73 -3.21
N GLU A 62 2.70 -9.34 -2.66
CA GLU A 62 2.95 -9.44 -1.22
C GLU A 62 1.99 -8.56 -0.42
N VAL A 63 1.75 -7.34 -0.87
CA VAL A 63 0.77 -6.45 -0.23
C VAL A 63 -0.62 -7.05 -0.28
N ASN A 64 -1.01 -7.57 -1.45
CA ASN A 64 -2.33 -8.18 -1.63
C ASN A 64 -2.55 -9.32 -0.62
N LYS A 65 -1.53 -10.16 -0.41
CA LYS A 65 -1.59 -11.24 0.57
C LYS A 65 -1.60 -10.71 2.00
N ALA A 66 -0.76 -9.73 2.28
CA ALA A 66 -0.60 -9.20 3.64
C ALA A 66 -1.89 -8.56 4.16
N ILE A 67 -2.65 -7.88 3.29
CA ILE A 67 -3.92 -7.28 3.69
C ILE A 67 -5.08 -8.27 3.57
N GLU A 68 -4.80 -9.51 3.17
CA GLU A 68 -5.80 -10.58 3.03
C GLU A 68 -6.95 -10.20 2.09
N PHE A 69 -6.61 -9.49 1.01
CA PHE A 69 -7.57 -9.03 0.02
C PHE A 69 -7.76 -10.12 -1.06
N PHE A 70 -8.77 -9.94 -1.90
CA PHE A 70 -9.00 -10.85 -3.00
C PHE A 70 -7.78 -10.89 -3.93
N PRO A 71 -7.37 -12.09 -4.41
CA PRO A 71 -6.19 -12.20 -5.24
C PRO A 71 -6.24 -11.29 -6.47
N GLY A 72 -5.14 -10.61 -6.73
CA GLY A 72 -5.00 -9.78 -7.92
C GLY A 72 -5.68 -8.41 -7.89
N ARG A 73 -6.34 -8.04 -6.78
CA ARG A 73 -7.07 -6.77 -6.71
C ARG A 73 -6.14 -5.56 -6.76
N VAL A 74 -4.98 -5.66 -6.11
CA VAL A 74 -4.01 -4.55 -6.12
C VAL A 74 -3.57 -4.23 -7.55
N LYS A 75 -3.29 -5.26 -8.34
CA LYS A 75 -2.89 -5.08 -9.74
C LYS A 75 -4.07 -4.67 -10.61
N ARG A 76 -5.22 -5.29 -10.42
CA ARG A 76 -6.41 -5.02 -11.22
C ARG A 76 -6.86 -3.57 -11.11
N ASP A 77 -6.83 -3.04 -9.90
CA ASP A 77 -7.26 -1.67 -9.64
C ASP A 77 -6.14 -0.65 -9.86
N GLU A 78 -4.96 -1.11 -10.31
CA GLU A 78 -3.84 -0.25 -10.66
C GLU A 78 -3.42 0.70 -9.53
N TRP A 79 -3.31 0.20 -8.32
CA TRP A 79 -2.95 1.02 -7.17
C TRP A 79 -1.61 1.72 -7.35
N THR A 80 -0.62 1.02 -7.90
CA THR A 80 0.71 1.58 -8.13
C THR A 80 0.67 2.79 -9.04
N LYS A 81 -0.06 2.68 -10.15
CA LYS A 81 -0.22 3.77 -11.10
C LYS A 81 -0.93 4.95 -10.46
N GLN A 82 -2.03 4.67 -9.75
CA GLN A 82 -2.79 5.72 -9.06
C GLN A 82 -1.94 6.42 -8.00
N GLY A 83 -1.21 5.65 -7.20
CA GLY A 83 -0.34 6.22 -6.16
C GLY A 83 0.72 7.12 -6.76
N ARG A 84 1.34 6.69 -7.86
CA ARG A 84 2.35 7.48 -8.54
C ARG A 84 1.78 8.81 -9.05
N GLU A 85 0.60 8.76 -9.67
CA GLU A 85 -0.05 9.95 -10.19
C GLU A 85 -0.45 10.92 -9.07
N LEU A 86 -1.01 10.39 -7.99
CA LEU A 86 -1.41 11.22 -6.86
C LEU A 86 -0.21 11.85 -6.16
N HIS A 87 0.89 11.13 -6.07
CA HIS A 87 2.13 11.68 -5.49
C HIS A 87 2.65 12.85 -6.32
N LYS A 88 2.58 12.75 -7.65
CA LYS A 88 3.03 13.82 -8.54
C LYS A 88 2.20 15.10 -8.40
N LYS A 89 0.97 14.99 -7.97
CA LYS A 89 0.07 16.14 -7.82
C LYS A 89 0.23 16.86 -6.48
N LYS A 90 1.03 16.34 -5.59
CA LYS A 90 1.22 16.92 -4.25
C LYS A 90 2.07 18.20 -4.29
#